data_618dd1a0db79c6871f401088f673abc0
#
_entry.id   618dd1a0db79c6871f401088f673abc0
#
_cell.length_a   1.000
_cell.length_b   1.000
_cell.length_c   1.000
_cell.angle_alpha   90.00
_cell.angle_beta   90.00
_cell.angle_gamma   90.00
#
_symmetry.space_group_name_H-M   'P 1'
#
loop_
_entity.id
_entity.type
_entity.pdbx_description
1 polymer ?
#
loop_
_entity_poly.entity_id
_entity_poly.type
_entity_poly.pdbx_seq_one_letter_code
_entity_poly.pdbx_strand_id
1 'polypeptide(L)'
;GINEGALDFIKCMNSGLQKLHPSVMLIAEDSTNFPKVTAPVEYDGLGFDYKWDMGWMNDTLNYFRTAPEYRPENYHKLTFSMMYYYDARFLLPLSHDEVVHGKATIMQKMSGDYEYKFPQARSLYMYMYAHPGKKLNFMGNEIGQFREWDEKREQDWMLLDIHFMLDSPVS
;
A
#
# COMPACT_ATOMS: atom_id res chain seq x y z
N GLY A 1 -15.57 -18.16 13.43
CA GLY A 1 -14.55 -18.97 14.12
C GLY A 1 -13.39 -19.25 13.18
N ILE A 2 -12.27 -19.67 13.72
CA ILE A 2 -11.09 -20.07 12.96
C ILE A 2 -11.39 -21.37 12.22
N ASN A 3 -10.95 -21.45 10.96
CA ASN A 3 -11.05 -22.68 10.17
C ASN A 3 -9.69 -23.39 10.21
N GLU A 4 -9.55 -24.38 11.09
CA GLU A 4 -8.31 -25.14 11.29
C GLU A 4 -7.82 -25.83 10.00
N GLY A 5 -8.74 -26.40 9.22
CA GLY A 5 -8.38 -27.03 7.95
C GLY A 5 -7.78 -26.04 6.93
N ALA A 6 -8.25 -24.80 6.92
CA ALA A 6 -7.67 -23.75 6.08
C ALA A 6 -6.25 -23.35 6.56
N LEU A 7 -6.03 -23.29 7.87
CA LEU A 7 -4.70 -23.01 8.43
C LEU A 7 -3.70 -24.11 8.10
N ASP A 8 -4.10 -25.38 8.27
CA ASP A 8 -3.26 -26.54 7.93
C ASP A 8 -2.92 -26.55 6.43
N PHE A 9 -3.88 -26.25 5.58
CA PHE A 9 -3.68 -26.14 4.14
C PHE A 9 -2.64 -25.04 3.80
N ILE A 10 -2.79 -23.84 4.37
CA ILE A 10 -1.89 -22.71 4.14
C ILE A 10 -0.47 -23.06 4.59
N LYS A 11 -0.31 -23.62 5.80
CA LYS A 11 1.00 -24.04 6.33
C LYS A 11 1.67 -25.08 5.42
N CYS A 12 0.91 -26.08 4.97
CA CYS A 12 1.41 -27.11 4.06
C CYS A 12 1.81 -26.54 2.71
N MET A 13 0.95 -25.70 2.12
CA MET A 13 1.19 -25.03 0.85
C MET A 13 2.44 -24.15 0.90
N ASN A 14 2.55 -23.27 1.88
CA ASN A 14 3.68 -22.35 2.00
C ASN A 14 5.00 -23.11 2.24
N SER A 15 4.99 -24.12 3.11
CA SER A 15 6.17 -24.99 3.33
C SER A 15 6.58 -25.73 2.06
N GLY A 16 5.63 -26.24 1.28
CA GLY A 16 5.88 -26.90 0.01
C GLY A 16 6.46 -25.96 -1.03
N LEU A 17 5.89 -24.78 -1.19
CA LEU A 17 6.36 -23.75 -2.13
C LEU A 17 7.78 -23.29 -1.80
N GLN A 18 8.08 -23.00 -0.53
CA GLN A 18 9.41 -22.59 -0.10
C GLN A 18 10.49 -23.67 -0.34
N LYS A 19 10.13 -24.95 -0.22
CA LYS A 19 11.05 -26.06 -0.52
C LYS A 19 11.30 -26.23 -2.02
N LEU A 20 10.26 -26.13 -2.83
CA LEU A 20 10.34 -26.32 -4.28
C LEU A 20 10.88 -25.08 -5.01
N HIS A 21 10.57 -23.91 -4.50
CA HIS A 21 10.89 -22.63 -5.11
C HIS A 21 11.39 -21.63 -4.05
N PRO A 22 12.60 -21.79 -3.52
CA PRO A 22 13.10 -20.99 -2.40
C PRO A 22 13.30 -19.50 -2.70
N SER A 23 13.27 -19.11 -3.97
CA SER A 23 13.36 -17.70 -4.41
C SER A 23 11.99 -16.99 -4.51
N VAL A 24 10.88 -17.71 -4.31
CA VAL A 24 9.53 -17.13 -4.38
C VAL A 24 9.24 -16.36 -3.10
N MET A 25 8.64 -15.20 -3.25
CA MET A 25 8.15 -14.39 -2.14
C MET A 25 6.66 -14.64 -1.95
N LEU A 26 6.26 -15.10 -0.77
CA LEU A 26 4.87 -15.36 -0.40
C LEU A 26 4.34 -14.20 0.41
N ILE A 27 3.29 -13.56 -0.08
CA ILE A 27 2.72 -12.34 0.52
C ILE A 27 1.26 -12.60 0.85
N ALA A 28 0.87 -12.35 2.09
CA ALA A 28 -0.52 -12.45 2.54
C ALA A 28 -1.23 -11.10 2.38
N GLU A 29 -2.39 -11.11 1.73
CA GLU A 29 -3.38 -10.04 1.85
C GLU A 29 -4.36 -10.43 2.97
N ASP A 30 -4.18 -9.84 4.13
CA ASP A 30 -4.99 -10.11 5.30
C ASP A 30 -5.18 -8.83 6.11
N SER A 31 -6.44 -8.49 6.37
CA SER A 31 -6.85 -7.31 7.13
C SER A 31 -7.11 -7.61 8.61
N THR A 32 -6.87 -8.85 9.06
CA THR A 32 -7.15 -9.29 10.43
C THR A 32 -5.93 -9.16 11.34
N ASN A 33 -6.16 -9.29 12.64
CA ASN A 33 -5.11 -9.38 13.66
C ASN A 33 -4.67 -10.84 13.88
N PHE A 34 -4.81 -11.73 12.89
CA PHE A 34 -4.38 -13.11 13.02
C PHE A 34 -2.87 -13.15 13.33
N PRO A 35 -2.47 -13.86 14.40
CA PRO A 35 -1.07 -13.84 14.83
C PRO A 35 -0.16 -14.68 13.92
N LYS A 36 1.12 -14.34 13.91
CA LYS A 36 2.19 -15.14 13.28
C LYS A 36 2.00 -15.43 11.79
N VAL A 37 1.32 -14.57 11.05
CA VAL A 37 1.14 -14.74 9.60
C VAL A 37 2.49 -14.84 8.89
N THR A 38 3.47 -14.03 9.30
CA THR A 38 4.81 -13.98 8.71
C THR A 38 5.88 -14.71 9.52
N ALA A 39 5.49 -15.47 10.53
CA ALA A 39 6.40 -16.34 11.24
C ALA A 39 6.59 -17.69 10.47
N PRO A 40 7.77 -18.33 10.57
CA PRO A 40 7.99 -19.64 10.00
C PRO A 40 7.02 -20.70 10.54
N VAL A 41 6.71 -21.69 9.70
CA VAL A 41 5.76 -22.77 10.07
C VAL A 41 6.26 -23.59 11.26
N GLU A 42 7.57 -23.79 11.39
CA GLU A 42 8.19 -24.48 12.52
C GLU A 42 8.02 -23.75 13.87
N TYR A 43 7.70 -22.47 13.85
CA TYR A 43 7.35 -21.67 15.03
C TYR A 43 5.86 -21.38 15.14
N ASP A 44 5.03 -22.25 14.56
CA ASP A 44 3.58 -22.13 14.52
C ASP A 44 3.07 -20.92 13.74
N GLY A 45 3.85 -20.44 12.80
CA GLY A 45 3.44 -19.38 11.85
C GLY A 45 2.77 -19.93 10.61
N LEU A 46 2.25 -19.03 9.78
CA LEU A 46 1.65 -19.41 8.49
C LEU A 46 2.69 -19.50 7.35
N GLY A 47 3.91 -19.03 7.56
CA GLY A 47 5.02 -19.16 6.61
C GLY A 47 4.98 -18.18 5.43
N PHE A 48 4.23 -17.06 5.53
CA PHE A 48 4.35 -15.97 4.56
C PHE A 48 5.62 -15.15 4.81
N ASP A 49 6.19 -14.60 3.74
CA ASP A 49 7.33 -13.70 3.84
C ASP A 49 6.91 -12.31 4.29
N TYR A 50 5.76 -11.82 3.82
CA TYR A 50 5.20 -10.51 4.14
C TYR A 50 3.68 -10.58 4.27
N LYS A 51 3.16 -9.58 4.95
CA LYS A 51 1.72 -9.32 5.08
C LYS A 51 1.43 -7.86 4.71
N TRP A 52 0.36 -7.61 3.96
CA TRP A 52 -0.09 -6.24 3.69
C TRP A 52 -0.48 -5.53 4.98
N ASP A 53 -0.01 -4.29 5.15
CA ASP A 53 -0.45 -3.40 6.21
C ASP A 53 -1.67 -2.59 5.76
N MET A 54 -2.83 -3.21 5.84
CA MET A 54 -4.10 -2.58 5.46
C MET A 54 -4.47 -1.43 6.41
N GLY A 55 -4.06 -1.51 7.68
CA GLY A 55 -4.23 -0.45 8.66
C GLY A 55 -3.47 0.82 8.27
N TRP A 56 -2.17 0.68 7.94
CA TRP A 56 -1.37 1.79 7.43
C TRP A 56 -1.98 2.41 6.18
N MET A 57 -2.41 1.59 5.23
CA MET A 57 -3.00 2.06 3.98
C MET A 57 -4.26 2.89 4.22
N ASN A 58 -5.20 2.36 5.00
CA ASN A 58 -6.45 3.05 5.31
C ASN A 58 -6.21 4.37 6.07
N ASP A 59 -5.39 4.34 7.10
CA ASP A 59 -5.10 5.51 7.93
C ASP A 59 -4.38 6.59 7.13
N THR A 60 -3.39 6.21 6.33
CA THR A 60 -2.62 7.14 5.49
C THR A 60 -3.50 7.81 4.45
N LEU A 61 -4.30 7.04 3.71
CA LEU A 61 -5.20 7.60 2.71
C LEU A 61 -6.27 8.49 3.33
N ASN A 62 -6.81 8.12 4.49
CA ASN A 62 -7.76 8.95 5.21
C ASN A 62 -7.14 10.27 5.68
N TYR A 63 -5.89 10.24 6.15
CA TYR A 63 -5.18 11.46 6.52
C TYR A 63 -5.03 12.41 5.34
N PHE A 64 -4.58 11.93 4.19
CA PHE A 64 -4.37 12.78 3.00
C PHE A 64 -5.67 13.24 2.34
N ARG A 65 -6.78 12.52 2.49
CA ARG A 65 -8.12 12.98 2.10
C ARG A 65 -8.66 14.09 2.99
N THR A 66 -8.23 14.14 4.24
CA THR A 66 -8.62 15.17 5.19
C THR A 66 -8.10 16.52 4.72
N ALA A 67 -8.96 17.54 4.74
CA ALA A 67 -8.55 18.91 4.41
C ALA A 67 -7.42 19.37 5.36
N PRO A 68 -6.43 20.13 4.85
CA PRO A 68 -5.22 20.48 5.60
C PRO A 68 -5.46 21.09 6.98
N GLU A 69 -6.51 21.90 7.11
CA GLU A 69 -6.88 22.56 8.37
C GLU A 69 -7.27 21.58 9.49
N TYR A 70 -7.75 20.39 9.14
CA TYR A 70 -8.15 19.36 10.11
C TYR A 70 -7.06 18.27 10.33
N ARG A 71 -5.95 18.32 9.62
CA ARG A 71 -4.87 17.34 9.75
C ARG A 71 -4.16 17.35 11.09
N PRO A 72 -3.97 18.50 11.76
CA PRO A 72 -3.34 18.51 13.07
C PRO A 72 -4.06 17.63 14.10
N GLU A 73 -5.39 17.56 14.05
CA GLU A 73 -6.20 16.72 14.94
C GLU A 73 -6.18 15.24 14.54
N ASN A 74 -5.74 14.93 13.32
CA ASN A 74 -5.73 13.60 12.72
C ASN A 74 -4.31 13.01 12.56
N TYR A 75 -3.27 13.63 13.13
CA TYR A 75 -1.87 13.18 12.97
C TYR A 75 -1.64 11.74 13.44
N HIS A 76 -2.44 11.28 14.40
CA HIS A 76 -2.38 9.91 14.92
C HIS A 76 -2.56 8.85 13.84
N LYS A 77 -3.26 9.16 12.74
CA LYS A 77 -3.40 8.28 11.57
C LYS A 77 -2.06 8.00 10.87
N LEU A 78 -1.09 8.91 10.96
CA LEU A 78 0.26 8.69 10.46
C LEU A 78 1.16 7.93 11.44
N THR A 79 0.88 8.02 12.73
CA THR A 79 1.77 7.47 13.77
C THR A 79 1.29 6.14 14.35
N PHE A 80 0.02 5.79 14.19
CA PHE A 80 -0.56 4.60 14.80
C PHE A 80 0.10 3.30 14.34
N SER A 81 0.46 3.18 13.08
CA SER A 81 1.15 2.01 12.54
C SER A 81 2.52 1.74 13.20
N MET A 82 3.15 2.77 13.78
CA MET A 82 4.38 2.62 14.52
C MET A 82 4.21 1.86 15.83
N MET A 83 2.98 1.69 16.30
CA MET A 83 2.68 0.91 17.50
C MET A 83 2.78 -0.61 17.26
N TYR A 84 2.61 -1.05 16.02
CA TYR A 84 2.51 -2.47 15.70
C TYR A 84 3.44 -2.93 14.55
N TYR A 85 4.30 -2.09 14.01
CA TYR A 85 5.11 -2.46 12.84
C TYR A 85 6.10 -3.61 13.08
N TYR A 86 6.36 -3.97 14.34
CA TYR A 86 7.14 -5.15 14.73
C TYR A 86 6.35 -6.46 14.77
N ASP A 87 5.02 -6.42 14.74
CA ASP A 87 4.17 -7.59 14.96
C ASP A 87 4.19 -8.57 13.78
N ALA A 88 4.54 -8.07 12.60
CA ALA A 88 4.70 -8.87 11.40
C ALA A 88 5.74 -8.22 10.45
N ARG A 89 6.15 -8.95 9.43
CA ARG A 89 6.92 -8.37 8.32
C ARG A 89 5.93 -7.73 7.35
N PHE A 90 5.73 -6.42 7.48
CA PHE A 90 4.75 -5.69 6.72
C PHE A 90 5.24 -5.24 5.34
N LEU A 91 4.28 -5.24 4.40
CA LEU A 91 4.36 -4.59 3.12
C LEU A 91 3.29 -3.50 3.08
N LEU A 92 3.69 -2.26 2.80
CA LEU A 92 2.80 -1.10 2.74
C LEU A 92 2.13 -1.05 1.35
N PRO A 93 0.81 -1.31 1.23
CA PRO A 93 0.18 -1.41 -0.07
C PRO A 93 -0.47 -0.10 -0.51
N LEU A 94 -0.11 0.35 -1.72
CA LEU A 94 -0.94 1.20 -2.57
C LEU A 94 -1.23 0.39 -3.83
N SER A 95 -2.17 -0.56 -3.72
CA SER A 95 -2.44 -1.58 -4.73
C SER A 95 -3.44 -1.11 -5.80
N HIS A 96 -3.75 -2.00 -6.74
CA HIS A 96 -4.81 -1.79 -7.72
C HIS A 96 -6.17 -1.55 -7.07
N ASP A 97 -6.47 -2.24 -5.97
CA ASP A 97 -7.74 -2.12 -5.25
C ASP A 97 -8.03 -0.70 -4.74
N GLU A 98 -6.97 0.09 -4.53
CA GLU A 98 -7.13 1.48 -4.07
C GLU A 98 -7.48 2.46 -5.19
N VAL A 99 -7.34 2.04 -6.46
CA VAL A 99 -7.43 2.93 -7.64
C VAL A 99 -8.39 2.42 -8.73
N VAL A 100 -9.34 1.56 -8.38
CA VAL A 100 -10.34 0.97 -9.28
C VAL A 100 -11.76 1.12 -8.74
N HIS A 101 -12.74 0.84 -9.59
CA HIS A 101 -14.16 0.68 -9.23
C HIS A 101 -14.78 1.88 -8.49
N GLY A 102 -14.47 3.10 -8.93
CA GLY A 102 -15.02 4.33 -8.36
C GLY A 102 -14.36 4.75 -7.03
N LYS A 103 -13.23 4.14 -6.66
CA LYS A 103 -12.48 4.50 -5.45
C LYS A 103 -11.61 5.74 -5.60
N ALA A 104 -11.47 6.28 -6.81
CA ALA A 104 -10.59 7.36 -7.21
C ALA A 104 -9.09 6.98 -7.19
N THR A 105 -8.27 7.67 -7.97
CA THR A 105 -6.81 7.45 -7.98
C THR A 105 -6.14 8.08 -6.75
N ILE A 106 -4.86 7.75 -6.52
CA ILE A 106 -4.08 8.37 -5.43
C ILE A 106 -4.10 9.90 -5.58
N MET A 107 -3.93 10.42 -6.79
CA MET A 107 -3.99 11.87 -7.04
C MET A 107 -5.36 12.47 -6.74
N GLN A 108 -6.44 11.81 -7.14
CA GLN A 108 -7.79 12.28 -6.88
C GLN A 108 -8.14 12.28 -5.38
N LYS A 109 -7.54 11.37 -4.61
CA LYS A 109 -7.72 11.29 -3.15
C LYS A 109 -7.09 12.46 -2.39
N MET A 110 -6.08 13.13 -2.99
CA MET A 110 -5.46 14.29 -2.36
C MET A 110 -6.45 15.45 -2.26
N SER A 111 -6.40 16.18 -1.14
CA SER A 111 -7.30 17.30 -0.86
C SER A 111 -7.04 18.51 -1.78
N GLY A 112 -8.09 19.29 -2.06
CA GLY A 112 -8.00 20.56 -2.78
C GLY A 112 -7.94 20.43 -4.30
N ASP A 113 -7.65 21.56 -4.95
CA ASP A 113 -7.60 21.68 -6.40
C ASP A 113 -6.36 21.01 -7.00
N TYR A 114 -6.34 20.88 -8.32
CA TYR A 114 -5.34 20.15 -9.10
C TYR A 114 -3.89 20.47 -8.67
N GLU A 115 -3.53 21.72 -8.58
CA GLU A 115 -2.17 22.18 -8.25
C GLU A 115 -1.72 21.80 -6.83
N TYR A 116 -2.66 21.67 -5.89
CA TYR A 116 -2.37 21.27 -4.51
C TYR A 116 -2.21 19.75 -4.32
N LYS A 117 -2.66 18.96 -5.29
CA LYS A 117 -2.62 17.49 -5.20
C LYS A 117 -1.21 16.92 -5.32
N PHE A 118 -0.39 17.47 -6.22
CA PHE A 118 0.97 16.98 -6.46
C PHE A 118 1.91 17.10 -5.25
N PRO A 119 1.99 18.24 -4.55
CA PRO A 119 2.79 18.32 -3.32
C PRO A 119 2.35 17.32 -2.26
N GLN A 120 1.05 17.08 -2.13
CA GLN A 120 0.51 16.12 -1.18
C GLN A 120 0.86 14.68 -1.56
N ALA A 121 0.72 14.31 -2.83
CA ALA A 121 1.12 12.99 -3.31
C ALA A 121 2.63 12.75 -3.10
N ARG A 122 3.50 13.73 -3.37
CA ARG A 122 4.92 13.64 -3.05
C ARG A 122 5.16 13.42 -1.56
N SER A 123 4.44 14.14 -0.70
CA SER A 123 4.54 13.96 0.76
C SER A 123 4.07 12.57 1.20
N LEU A 124 3.00 12.05 0.60
CA LEU A 124 2.54 10.69 0.84
C LEU A 124 3.61 9.65 0.48
N TYR A 125 4.21 9.77 -0.71
CA TYR A 125 5.26 8.84 -1.13
C TYR A 125 6.53 8.97 -0.28
N MET A 126 6.95 10.17 0.08
CA MET A 126 8.07 10.36 1.00
C MET A 126 7.81 9.68 2.34
N TYR A 127 6.62 9.85 2.90
CA TYR A 127 6.20 9.18 4.13
C TYR A 127 6.19 7.66 3.96
N MET A 128 5.61 7.14 2.88
CA MET A 128 5.58 5.71 2.58
C MET A 128 6.99 5.11 2.52
N TYR A 129 7.91 5.77 1.80
CA TYR A 129 9.29 5.26 1.66
C TYR A 129 10.12 5.39 2.92
N ALA A 130 9.84 6.37 3.78
CA ALA A 130 10.50 6.52 5.08
C ALA A 130 9.95 5.60 6.17
N HIS A 131 8.70 5.14 6.03
CA HIS A 131 8.04 4.27 7.00
C HIS A 131 8.65 2.84 6.96
N PRO A 132 8.79 2.15 8.12
CA PRO A 132 9.21 0.74 8.12
C PRO A 132 8.31 -0.16 7.30
N GLY A 133 8.90 -1.16 6.64
CA GLY A 133 8.20 -2.15 5.82
C GLY A 133 8.61 -2.12 4.35
N LYS A 134 8.24 -3.16 3.62
CA LYS A 134 8.34 -3.19 2.15
C LYS A 134 7.29 -2.29 1.53
N LYS A 135 7.47 -1.93 0.26
CA LYS A 135 6.59 -1.00 -0.46
C LYS A 135 5.96 -1.69 -1.65
N LEU A 136 4.64 -1.54 -1.78
CA LEU A 136 3.90 -1.91 -2.98
C LEU A 136 3.28 -0.64 -3.56
N ASN A 137 3.80 -0.16 -4.66
CA ASN A 137 3.22 0.95 -5.41
C ASN A 137 2.75 0.45 -6.76
N PHE A 138 1.44 0.47 -7.00
CA PHE A 138 0.85 -0.09 -8.22
C PHE A 138 1.08 0.83 -9.41
N MET A 139 1.23 0.21 -10.59
CA MET A 139 1.50 0.91 -11.86
C MET A 139 0.51 2.05 -12.13
N GLY A 140 1.02 3.20 -12.56
CA GLY A 140 0.26 4.43 -12.79
C GLY A 140 0.23 5.38 -11.59
N ASN A 141 0.43 4.89 -10.37
CA ASN A 141 0.52 5.77 -9.19
C ASN A 141 1.74 6.69 -9.29
N GLU A 142 2.88 6.17 -9.77
CA GLU A 142 4.15 6.91 -9.89
C GLU A 142 4.11 8.04 -10.92
N ILE A 143 3.26 7.94 -11.94
CA ILE A 143 3.10 9.01 -12.95
C ILE A 143 1.96 9.97 -12.60
N GLY A 144 1.33 9.81 -11.44
CA GLY A 144 0.25 10.68 -10.99
C GLY A 144 -1.02 10.59 -11.83
N GLN A 145 -1.37 9.39 -12.29
CA GLN A 145 -2.52 9.16 -13.16
C GLN A 145 -3.83 9.57 -12.48
N PHE A 146 -4.67 10.31 -13.20
CA PHE A 146 -6.00 10.74 -12.74
C PHE A 146 -7.12 9.79 -13.17
N ARG A 147 -6.87 8.94 -14.14
CA ARG A 147 -7.81 7.90 -14.56
C ARG A 147 -7.58 6.66 -13.71
N GLU A 148 -8.65 6.07 -13.19
CA GLU A 148 -8.58 4.78 -12.50
C GLU A 148 -7.98 3.71 -13.40
N TRP A 149 -7.29 2.75 -12.80
CA TRP A 149 -6.68 1.65 -13.54
C TRP A 149 -7.74 0.82 -14.26
N ASP A 150 -7.43 0.44 -15.49
CA ASP A 150 -8.28 -0.37 -16.37
C ASP A 150 -7.36 -1.36 -17.12
N GLU A 151 -7.59 -2.65 -16.91
CA GLU A 151 -6.79 -3.73 -17.51
C GLU A 151 -6.86 -3.79 -19.05
N LYS A 152 -7.81 -3.08 -19.65
CA LYS A 152 -8.01 -3.02 -21.11
C LYS A 152 -7.35 -1.82 -21.79
N ARG A 153 -6.69 -0.97 -21.00
CA ARG A 153 -6.13 0.29 -21.50
C ARG A 153 -4.70 0.49 -21.01
N GLU A 154 -3.90 1.12 -21.86
CA GLU A 154 -2.55 1.58 -21.48
C GLU A 154 -2.62 2.65 -20.39
N GLN A 155 -1.51 2.81 -19.65
CA GLN A 155 -1.31 3.93 -18.75
C GLN A 155 -1.31 5.26 -19.54
N ASP A 156 -1.64 6.35 -18.85
CA ASP A 156 -1.71 7.69 -19.48
C ASP A 156 -0.30 8.29 -19.59
N TRP A 157 0.57 7.68 -20.40
CA TRP A 157 1.99 8.04 -20.56
C TRP A 157 2.23 9.50 -20.95
N MET A 158 1.25 10.16 -21.63
CA MET A 158 1.33 11.58 -21.95
C MET A 158 1.45 12.49 -20.71
N LEU A 159 1.11 11.99 -19.51
CA LEU A 159 1.27 12.75 -18.28
C LEU A 159 2.72 13.06 -17.95
N LEU A 160 3.66 12.24 -18.40
CA LEU A 160 5.08 12.48 -18.19
C LEU A 160 5.54 13.78 -18.86
N ASP A 161 5.04 14.05 -20.08
CA ASP A 161 5.34 15.27 -20.80
C ASP A 161 4.73 16.51 -20.12
N ILE A 162 3.50 16.36 -19.62
CA ILE A 162 2.79 17.45 -18.93
C ILE A 162 3.48 17.78 -17.60
N HIS A 163 3.85 16.78 -16.82
CA HIS A 163 4.52 16.98 -15.53
C HIS A 163 5.90 17.58 -15.68
N PHE A 164 6.65 17.19 -16.73
CA PHE A 164 7.93 17.80 -17.04
C PHE A 164 7.80 19.29 -17.39
N MET A 165 6.73 19.69 -18.08
CA MET A 165 6.47 21.11 -18.38
C MET A 165 6.09 21.91 -17.14
N LEU A 166 5.39 21.31 -16.17
CA LEU A 166 4.97 22.00 -14.95
C LEU A 166 6.10 22.16 -13.93
N ASP A 167 7.09 21.26 -13.93
CA ASP A 167 8.24 21.31 -13.04
C ASP A 167 9.43 22.09 -13.64
N SER A 168 9.33 22.55 -14.89
CA SER A 168 10.34 23.41 -15.51
C SER A 168 10.25 24.80 -14.90
N PRO A 169 11.34 25.36 -14.33
CA PRO A 169 11.32 26.72 -13.83
C PRO A 169 10.98 27.65 -14.99
N VAL A 170 9.96 28.47 -14.79
CA VAL A 170 9.66 29.56 -15.73
C VAL A 170 10.89 30.45 -15.76
N SER A 171 11.59 30.45 -16.88
CA SER A 171 12.77 31.26 -17.17
C SER A 171 12.39 32.74 -17.28
#